data_ad29e0e5a6a055247de54703844528de
#
_entry.id   ad29e0e5a6a055247de54703844528de
#
_cell.length_a   1.000
_cell.length_b   1.000
_cell.length_c   1.000
_cell.angle_alpha   90.00
_cell.angle_beta   90.00
_cell.angle_gamma   90.00
#
_symmetry.space_group_name_H-M   'P 1'
#
loop_
_entity.id
_entity.type
_entity.pdbx_description
1 polymer ?
#
loop_
_entity_poly.entity_id
_entity_poly.type
_entity_poly.pdbx_seq_one_letter_code
_entity_poly.pdbx_strand_id
1 'polypeptide(L)'
;MALSIEEETTLGDEFFAQVQKYFTVVEDDFLNDYINRVGKYLSEAIEVNPFPFRFYILKDGSLNAFAAPGGRIFIFTGLITETDRLPELAAVICHELGHVSARHLSARVDQGKKIGLATLAGILAGVLIGGPAAGAIITGTMAAGIQTQLHYSRNDEREADQLGFSYMRSAGLDPGSMVSVLSKIERGRWMGTDKVPAYLLTHPTGPERMANIDTLTREHPDLAQREEALRLAEEYPFFRASVLALHMDSSDAMRSFRAEIKKNPESAPGYYGLGLIMKQRADFAVASEYLSRAMRYAPHSAAVSRGLAEMYQSSGNTEDAIALLNKVLEKDRDDKAALFILAGCYQSKEEHEKAVSIYERLKAFPPVRDDVFHNLGVSYGKLDRLSHAHFNFGFFFKKKGDMRMARFHFEKARELSAGDKEMLERIEKALQPKPRGN
;
A
#
# COMPACT_ATOMS: atom_id res chain seq x y z
N MET A 1 2.57 -31.39 10.58
CA MET A 1 3.77 -30.64 10.11
C MET A 1 3.31 -29.25 9.68
N ALA A 2 4.02 -28.21 10.05
CA ALA A 2 3.73 -26.87 9.58
C ALA A 2 3.78 -26.83 8.04
N LEU A 3 3.05 -25.91 7.42
CA LEU A 3 3.09 -25.71 5.96
C LEU A 3 4.54 -25.49 5.50
N SER A 4 4.90 -26.04 4.35
CA SER A 4 6.15 -25.68 3.69
C SER A 4 6.11 -24.23 3.23
N ILE A 5 7.27 -23.62 2.94
CA ILE A 5 7.35 -22.24 2.42
C ILE A 5 6.61 -22.11 1.10
N GLU A 6 6.67 -23.13 0.25
CA GLU A 6 5.99 -23.16 -1.05
C GLU A 6 4.46 -23.24 -0.89
N GLU A 7 3.97 -24.13 -0.02
CA GLU A 7 2.53 -24.22 0.30
C GLU A 7 2.00 -22.92 0.90
N GLU A 8 2.77 -22.28 1.79
CA GLU A 8 2.38 -21.03 2.41
C GLU A 8 2.39 -19.87 1.40
N THR A 9 3.33 -19.88 0.45
CA THR A 9 3.36 -18.88 -0.64
C THR A 9 2.15 -19.03 -1.56
N THR A 10 1.82 -20.29 -1.95
CA THR A 10 0.66 -20.58 -2.78
C THR A 10 -0.65 -20.21 -2.08
N LEU A 11 -0.78 -20.55 -0.80
CA LEU A 11 -1.92 -20.15 0.03
C LEU A 11 -2.06 -18.62 0.10
N GLY A 12 -0.93 -17.91 0.18
CA GLY A 12 -0.90 -16.45 0.16
C GLY A 12 -1.37 -15.84 -1.16
N ASP A 13 -1.03 -16.47 -2.31
CA ASP A 13 -1.52 -16.01 -3.62
C ASP A 13 -3.03 -16.21 -3.77
N GLU A 14 -3.55 -17.35 -3.33
CA GLU A 14 -4.98 -17.63 -3.34
C GLU A 14 -5.74 -16.72 -2.37
N PHE A 15 -5.15 -16.47 -1.18
CA PHE A 15 -5.70 -15.52 -0.21
C PHE A 15 -5.77 -14.10 -0.79
N PHE A 16 -4.70 -13.62 -1.43
CA PHE A 16 -4.68 -12.30 -2.06
C PHE A 16 -5.76 -12.17 -3.13
N ALA A 17 -5.97 -13.21 -3.94
CA ALA A 17 -7.04 -13.23 -4.91
C ALA A 17 -8.44 -13.16 -4.28
N GLN A 18 -8.63 -13.70 -3.06
CA GLN A 18 -9.89 -13.52 -2.32
C GLN A 18 -10.02 -12.08 -1.79
N VAL A 19 -8.94 -11.51 -1.20
CA VAL A 19 -8.95 -10.12 -0.72
C VAL A 19 -9.39 -9.16 -1.83
N GLN A 20 -8.85 -9.31 -3.04
CA GLN A 20 -9.20 -8.47 -4.19
C GLN A 20 -10.66 -8.56 -4.64
N LYS A 21 -11.40 -9.61 -4.26
CA LYS A 21 -12.86 -9.71 -4.53
C LYS A 21 -13.70 -8.86 -3.59
N TYR A 22 -13.22 -8.63 -2.37
CA TYR A 22 -14.00 -7.98 -1.32
C TYR A 22 -13.49 -6.57 -1.01
N PHE A 23 -12.23 -6.27 -1.31
CA PHE A 23 -11.59 -4.99 -1.02
C PHE A 23 -10.94 -4.39 -2.24
N THR A 24 -10.98 -3.08 -2.32
CA THR A 24 -10.15 -2.32 -3.26
C THR A 24 -8.75 -2.17 -2.67
N VAL A 25 -7.76 -2.76 -3.31
CA VAL A 25 -6.34 -2.47 -3.02
C VAL A 25 -6.02 -1.08 -3.56
N VAL A 26 -5.39 -0.25 -2.75
CA VAL A 26 -4.98 1.08 -3.17
C VAL A 26 -3.85 0.99 -4.19
N GLU A 27 -4.03 1.59 -5.36
CA GLU A 27 -3.07 1.60 -6.47
C GLU A 27 -2.48 3.01 -6.69
N ASP A 28 -1.99 3.64 -5.62
CA ASP A 28 -1.31 4.93 -5.68
C ASP A 28 0.19 4.73 -5.51
N ASP A 29 1.02 5.30 -6.41
CA ASP A 29 2.46 5.07 -6.42
C ASP A 29 3.14 5.58 -5.15
N PHE A 30 2.76 6.78 -4.69
CA PHE A 30 3.34 7.35 -3.48
C PHE A 30 2.94 6.54 -2.24
N LEU A 31 1.66 6.18 -2.12
CA LEU A 31 1.17 5.44 -0.96
C LEU A 31 1.78 4.03 -0.90
N ASN A 32 1.86 3.35 -2.04
CA ASN A 32 2.43 2.01 -2.12
C ASN A 32 3.94 2.01 -1.93
N ASP A 33 4.64 3.00 -2.48
CA ASP A 33 6.07 3.14 -2.28
C ASP A 33 6.38 3.41 -0.81
N TYR A 34 5.72 4.37 -0.20
CA TYR A 34 5.94 4.73 1.19
C TYR A 34 5.71 3.56 2.14
N ILE A 35 4.57 2.87 2.04
CA ILE A 35 4.26 1.76 2.95
C ILE A 35 5.23 0.59 2.78
N ASN A 36 5.69 0.31 1.55
CA ASN A 36 6.67 -0.73 1.29
C ASN A 36 8.09 -0.33 1.74
N ARG A 37 8.48 0.94 1.65
CA ARG A 37 9.75 1.43 2.25
C ARG A 37 9.73 1.30 3.78
N VAL A 38 8.65 1.74 4.42
CA VAL A 38 8.45 1.55 5.86
C VAL A 38 8.52 0.07 6.23
N GLY A 39 7.75 -0.77 5.56
CA GLY A 39 7.69 -2.20 5.86
C GLY A 39 9.02 -2.91 5.62
N LYS A 40 9.72 -2.59 4.52
CA LYS A 40 11.07 -3.11 4.25
C LYS A 40 12.04 -2.73 5.37
N TYR A 41 12.08 -1.44 5.72
CA TYR A 41 12.94 -0.94 6.79
C TYR A 41 12.68 -1.66 8.12
N LEU A 42 11.42 -1.83 8.50
CA LEU A 42 11.06 -2.55 9.73
C LEU A 42 11.44 -4.03 9.66
N SER A 43 11.31 -4.66 8.51
CA SER A 43 11.64 -6.08 8.32
C SER A 43 13.14 -6.38 8.28
N GLU A 44 14.01 -5.38 8.13
CA GLU A 44 15.48 -5.54 8.25
C GLU A 44 15.93 -5.96 9.66
N ALA A 45 15.08 -5.75 10.67
CA ALA A 45 15.31 -6.24 12.03
C ALA A 45 15.09 -7.76 12.20
N ILE A 46 14.55 -8.43 11.20
CA ILE A 46 14.22 -9.87 11.23
C ILE A 46 15.40 -10.66 10.69
N GLU A 47 16.11 -11.38 11.57
CA GLU A 47 17.31 -12.13 11.20
C GLU A 47 17.04 -13.26 10.20
N VAL A 48 15.92 -13.96 10.35
CA VAL A 48 15.53 -15.07 9.47
C VAL A 48 14.16 -14.77 8.88
N ASN A 49 14.17 -14.33 7.64
CA ASN A 49 12.94 -14.06 6.91
C ASN A 49 12.68 -15.16 5.86
N PRO A 50 11.68 -16.01 6.06
CA PRO A 50 11.35 -17.09 5.12
C PRO A 50 10.64 -16.58 3.85
N PHE A 51 10.12 -15.34 3.85
CA PHE A 51 9.34 -14.77 2.75
C PHE A 51 9.78 -13.36 2.41
N PRO A 52 9.70 -12.93 1.14
CA PRO A 52 9.75 -11.51 0.81
C PRO A 52 8.48 -10.83 1.33
N PHE A 53 8.63 -9.92 2.29
CA PHE A 53 7.48 -9.15 2.79
C PHE A 53 6.92 -8.22 1.73
N ARG A 54 5.59 -8.11 1.68
CA ARG A 54 4.84 -7.21 0.81
C ARG A 54 3.72 -6.55 1.61
N PHE A 55 3.61 -5.24 1.47
CA PHE A 55 2.66 -4.43 2.21
C PHE A 55 1.62 -3.87 1.26
N TYR A 56 0.36 -4.01 1.63
CA TYR A 56 -0.79 -3.59 0.84
C TYR A 56 -1.70 -2.69 1.66
N ILE A 57 -2.20 -1.62 1.04
CA ILE A 57 -3.21 -0.76 1.65
C ILE A 57 -4.57 -1.16 1.10
N LEU A 58 -5.52 -1.42 2.00
CA LEU A 58 -6.92 -1.72 1.67
C LEU A 58 -7.80 -0.51 1.93
N LYS A 59 -8.62 -0.14 0.95
CA LYS A 59 -9.58 0.95 1.09
C LYS A 59 -10.77 0.50 1.95
N ASP A 60 -10.67 0.72 3.24
CA ASP A 60 -11.72 0.48 4.22
C ASP A 60 -11.50 1.36 5.46
N GLY A 61 -12.55 1.99 5.98
CA GLY A 61 -12.49 2.90 7.13
C GLY A 61 -12.39 2.19 8.50
N SER A 62 -12.37 0.87 8.55
CA SER A 62 -12.23 0.14 9.82
C SER A 62 -10.79 0.19 10.35
N LEU A 63 -10.67 0.13 11.68
CA LEU A 63 -9.38 0.00 12.37
C LEU A 63 -8.92 -1.45 12.26
N ASN A 64 -8.12 -1.78 11.24
CA ASN A 64 -7.62 -3.12 11.05
C ASN A 64 -6.28 -3.15 10.33
N ALA A 65 -5.48 -4.18 10.65
CA ALA A 65 -4.35 -4.67 9.90
C ALA A 65 -4.25 -6.18 10.16
N PHE A 66 -3.64 -6.92 9.26
CA PHE A 66 -3.40 -8.34 9.48
C PHE A 66 -2.27 -8.88 8.60
N ALA A 67 -1.57 -9.87 9.13
CA ALA A 67 -0.63 -10.67 8.36
C ALA A 67 -1.35 -11.86 7.69
N ALA A 68 -0.95 -12.16 6.46
CA ALA A 68 -1.45 -13.28 5.68
C ALA A 68 -0.29 -14.21 5.25
N PRO A 69 -0.59 -15.44 4.82
CA PRO A 69 0.42 -16.39 4.40
C PRO A 69 1.37 -15.83 3.33
N GLY A 70 2.63 -16.29 3.33
CA GLY A 70 3.63 -15.87 2.35
C GLY A 70 4.14 -14.45 2.53
N GLY A 71 4.13 -13.92 3.76
CA GLY A 71 4.71 -12.62 4.11
C GLY A 71 3.94 -11.40 3.61
N ARG A 72 2.64 -11.52 3.40
CA ARG A 72 1.77 -10.41 2.99
C ARG A 72 1.16 -9.73 4.20
N ILE A 73 1.28 -8.41 4.27
CA ILE A 73 0.71 -7.60 5.34
C ILE A 73 -0.27 -6.59 4.73
N PHE A 74 -1.47 -6.57 5.27
CA PHE A 74 -2.56 -5.71 4.82
C PHE A 74 -2.87 -4.68 5.90
N ILE A 75 -3.01 -3.42 5.47
CA ILE A 75 -3.23 -2.28 6.35
C ILE A 75 -4.44 -1.51 5.82
N PHE A 76 -5.43 -1.27 6.67
CA PHE A 76 -6.63 -0.57 6.27
C PHE A 76 -6.44 0.95 6.33
N THR A 77 -7.06 1.67 5.40
CA THR A 77 -7.00 3.14 5.39
C THR A 77 -7.48 3.74 6.71
N GLY A 78 -8.48 3.13 7.36
CA GLY A 78 -8.97 3.57 8.67
C GLY A 78 -7.90 3.52 9.75
N LEU A 79 -7.06 2.48 9.80
CA LEU A 79 -5.96 2.42 10.75
C LEU A 79 -4.92 3.51 10.49
N ILE A 80 -4.55 3.73 9.23
CA ILE A 80 -3.57 4.76 8.85
C ILE A 80 -4.05 6.15 9.28
N THR A 81 -5.33 6.44 9.11
CA THR A 81 -5.88 7.77 9.45
C THR A 81 -5.98 8.02 10.96
N GLU A 82 -6.05 6.97 11.78
CA GLU A 82 -6.10 7.07 13.24
C GLU A 82 -4.69 7.13 13.89
N THR A 83 -3.64 6.80 13.15
CA THR A 83 -2.27 6.93 13.64
C THR A 83 -1.74 8.34 13.34
N ASP A 84 -1.25 9.05 14.38
CA ASP A 84 -0.80 10.45 14.24
C ASP A 84 0.67 10.56 13.82
N ARG A 85 1.47 9.51 14.12
CA ARG A 85 2.93 9.49 13.89
C ARG A 85 3.35 8.13 13.35
N LEU A 86 4.42 8.11 12.57
CA LEU A 86 5.00 6.87 12.04
C LEU A 86 5.20 5.78 13.11
N PRO A 87 5.74 6.05 14.33
CA PRO A 87 5.91 5.00 15.33
C PRO A 87 4.61 4.27 15.71
N GLU A 88 3.44 4.91 15.64
CA GLU A 88 2.15 4.25 15.92
C GLU A 88 1.76 3.28 14.79
N LEU A 89 1.95 3.65 13.53
CA LEU A 89 1.74 2.74 12.40
C LEU A 89 2.78 1.61 12.41
N ALA A 90 4.03 1.94 12.66
CA ALA A 90 5.13 0.98 12.76
C ALA A 90 4.88 -0.05 13.88
N ALA A 91 4.28 0.36 14.99
CA ALA A 91 3.93 -0.53 16.10
C ALA A 91 3.00 -1.67 15.64
N VAL A 92 1.96 -1.34 14.88
CA VAL A 92 1.04 -2.36 14.32
C VAL A 92 1.77 -3.22 13.29
N ILE A 93 2.53 -2.61 12.37
CA ILE A 93 3.28 -3.37 11.36
C ILE A 93 4.29 -4.33 12.01
N CYS A 94 5.03 -3.90 13.02
CA CYS A 94 5.99 -4.74 13.74
C CYS A 94 5.30 -5.87 14.51
N HIS A 95 4.11 -5.64 15.06
CA HIS A 95 3.30 -6.70 15.67
C HIS A 95 2.89 -7.76 14.63
N GLU A 96 2.40 -7.34 13.45
CA GLU A 96 2.07 -8.26 12.34
C GLU A 96 3.31 -9.02 11.82
N LEU A 97 4.45 -8.34 11.72
CA LEU A 97 5.73 -8.98 11.41
C LEU A 97 6.11 -10.03 12.47
N GLY A 98 5.82 -9.77 13.76
CA GLY A 98 5.99 -10.73 14.85
C GLY A 98 5.18 -12.00 14.61
N HIS A 99 3.91 -11.89 14.21
CA HIS A 99 3.08 -13.05 13.88
C HIS A 99 3.63 -13.86 12.71
N VAL A 100 4.17 -13.21 11.67
CA VAL A 100 4.80 -13.90 10.52
C VAL A 100 6.09 -14.58 10.95
N SER A 101 6.95 -13.90 11.70
CA SER A 101 8.26 -14.43 12.14
C SER A 101 8.10 -15.65 13.03
N ALA A 102 7.15 -15.61 13.96
CA ALA A 102 6.81 -16.76 14.84
C ALA A 102 5.96 -17.82 14.11
N ARG A 103 5.59 -17.59 12.85
CA ARG A 103 4.76 -18.50 12.03
C ARG A 103 3.44 -18.91 12.69
N HIS A 104 2.83 -18.01 13.47
CA HIS A 104 1.62 -18.30 14.24
C HIS A 104 0.48 -18.81 13.37
N LEU A 105 0.27 -18.22 12.18
CA LEU A 105 -0.77 -18.64 11.26
C LEU A 105 -0.49 -20.05 10.69
N SER A 106 0.75 -20.33 10.30
CA SER A 106 1.16 -21.64 9.76
C SER A 106 0.96 -22.77 10.79
N ALA A 107 1.30 -22.52 12.06
CA ALA A 107 1.10 -23.48 13.15
C ALA A 107 -0.37 -23.83 13.37
N ARG A 108 -1.30 -22.89 13.13
CA ARG A 108 -2.75 -23.07 13.29
C ARG A 108 -3.39 -23.79 12.13
N VAL A 109 -2.94 -23.50 10.91
CA VAL A 109 -3.42 -24.16 9.69
C VAL A 109 -3.10 -25.65 9.69
N ASP A 110 -2.01 -26.08 10.32
CA ASP A 110 -1.63 -27.49 10.44
C ASP A 110 -2.69 -28.37 11.15
N GLN A 111 -3.49 -27.78 12.03
CA GLN A 111 -4.56 -28.52 12.73
C GLN A 111 -5.77 -28.84 11.85
N GLY A 112 -5.88 -28.21 10.67
CA GLY A 112 -7.00 -28.36 9.70
C GLY A 112 -6.74 -29.30 8.51
N LYS A 113 -5.87 -30.22 8.56
CA LYS A 113 -5.21 -31.07 7.52
C LYS A 113 -6.02 -31.72 6.39
N LYS A 114 -7.30 -31.43 6.22
CA LYS A 114 -8.13 -32.03 5.15
C LYS A 114 -8.83 -31.04 4.25
N ILE A 115 -8.49 -29.76 4.37
CA ILE A 115 -9.14 -28.67 3.62
C ILE A 115 -8.22 -28.27 2.48
N GLY A 116 -8.73 -28.20 1.25
CA GLY A 116 -7.96 -27.70 0.10
C GLY A 116 -7.52 -26.25 0.29
N LEU A 117 -6.36 -25.87 -0.25
CA LEU A 117 -5.75 -24.55 -0.09
C LEU A 117 -6.72 -23.39 -0.44
N ALA A 118 -7.48 -23.52 -1.54
CA ALA A 118 -8.46 -22.51 -1.96
C ALA A 118 -9.59 -22.28 -0.93
N THR A 119 -10.08 -23.37 -0.32
CA THR A 119 -11.10 -23.31 0.74
C THR A 119 -10.52 -22.67 2.00
N LEU A 120 -9.28 -23.05 2.35
CA LEU A 120 -8.57 -22.47 3.48
C LEU A 120 -8.31 -20.98 3.28
N ALA A 121 -7.90 -20.57 2.07
CA ALA A 121 -7.74 -19.16 1.73
C ALA A 121 -9.04 -18.36 1.91
N GLY A 122 -10.18 -18.92 1.51
CA GLY A 122 -11.50 -18.32 1.72
C GLY A 122 -11.85 -18.18 3.20
N ILE A 123 -11.60 -19.21 4.00
CA ILE A 123 -11.86 -19.18 5.46
C ILE A 123 -10.97 -18.15 6.15
N LEU A 124 -9.66 -18.15 5.84
CA LEU A 124 -8.73 -17.16 6.36
C LEU A 124 -9.16 -15.73 6.00
N ALA A 125 -9.59 -15.52 4.75
CA ALA A 125 -10.12 -14.22 4.33
C ALA A 125 -11.33 -13.83 5.17
N GLY A 126 -12.27 -14.73 5.42
CA GLY A 126 -13.45 -14.48 6.27
C GLY A 126 -13.09 -14.13 7.71
N VAL A 127 -12.08 -14.77 8.30
CA VAL A 127 -11.65 -14.55 9.68
C VAL A 127 -10.83 -13.26 9.82
N LEU A 128 -9.81 -13.08 9.00
CA LEU A 128 -8.86 -11.97 9.12
C LEU A 128 -9.45 -10.63 8.68
N ILE A 129 -10.36 -10.66 7.71
CA ILE A 129 -11.03 -9.46 7.20
C ILE A 129 -12.13 -8.98 8.16
N GLY A 130 -12.89 -9.92 8.77
CA GLY A 130 -14.00 -9.58 9.67
C GLY A 130 -15.19 -8.91 8.96
N GLY A 131 -16.20 -8.50 9.74
CA GLY A 131 -17.35 -7.73 9.25
C GLY A 131 -18.39 -8.55 8.48
N PRO A 132 -19.34 -7.88 7.75
CA PRO A 132 -20.42 -8.55 7.00
C PRO A 132 -19.94 -9.49 5.89
N ALA A 133 -18.76 -9.23 5.31
CA ALA A 133 -18.14 -10.09 4.31
C ALA A 133 -17.73 -11.45 4.89
N ALA A 134 -17.39 -11.53 6.18
CA ALA A 134 -17.07 -12.78 6.86
C ALA A 134 -18.27 -13.75 6.84
N GLY A 135 -19.49 -13.27 7.05
CA GLY A 135 -20.72 -14.07 7.01
C GLY A 135 -21.03 -14.65 5.63
N ALA A 136 -20.66 -13.96 4.56
CA ALA A 136 -20.85 -14.44 3.18
C ALA A 136 -19.82 -15.52 2.79
N ILE A 137 -18.62 -15.44 3.35
CA ILE A 137 -17.50 -16.39 3.09
C ILE A 137 -17.67 -17.66 3.95
N ILE A 138 -18.23 -17.51 5.17
CA ILE A 138 -18.32 -18.56 6.18
C ILE A 138 -19.76 -19.12 6.19
N THR A 139 -20.17 -19.86 5.17
CA THR A 139 -21.44 -20.56 5.17
C THR A 139 -21.23 -22.04 5.58
N GLY A 140 -21.63 -22.38 6.82
CA GLY A 140 -21.71 -23.76 7.28
C GLY A 140 -21.07 -24.04 8.64
N THR A 141 -21.50 -25.11 9.30
CA THR A 141 -21.05 -25.54 10.64
C THR A 141 -19.54 -25.85 10.75
N MET A 142 -18.88 -26.20 9.66
CA MET A 142 -17.41 -26.40 9.64
C MET A 142 -16.65 -25.08 9.80
N ALA A 143 -17.18 -24.01 9.27
CA ALA A 143 -16.52 -22.69 9.30
C ALA A 143 -16.47 -22.08 10.71
N ALA A 144 -17.52 -22.27 11.54
CA ALA A 144 -17.53 -21.78 12.92
C ALA A 144 -16.46 -22.45 13.80
N GLY A 145 -16.20 -23.74 13.60
CA GLY A 145 -15.14 -24.48 14.32
C GLY A 145 -13.73 -24.00 13.92
N ILE A 146 -13.52 -23.72 12.63
CA ILE A 146 -12.24 -23.22 12.12
C ILE A 146 -12.00 -21.77 12.53
N GLN A 147 -13.04 -20.94 12.55
CA GLN A 147 -12.96 -19.55 13.02
C GLN A 147 -12.40 -19.49 14.45
N THR A 148 -12.88 -20.37 15.36
CA THR A 148 -12.39 -20.44 16.73
C THR A 148 -10.93 -20.88 16.81
N GLN A 149 -10.47 -21.72 15.89
CA GLN A 149 -9.08 -22.16 15.83
C GLN A 149 -8.10 -21.13 15.26
N LEU A 150 -8.58 -20.19 14.46
CA LEU A 150 -7.75 -19.18 13.82
C LEU A 150 -7.54 -17.91 14.68
N HIS A 151 -8.25 -17.74 15.79
CA HIS A 151 -7.97 -16.67 16.75
C HIS A 151 -6.61 -16.86 17.39
N TYR A 152 -5.83 -15.80 17.46
CA TYR A 152 -4.55 -15.82 18.16
C TYR A 152 -4.75 -16.03 19.67
N SER A 153 -3.92 -16.91 20.25
CA SER A 153 -3.94 -17.12 21.69
C SER A 153 -3.26 -15.95 22.40
N ARG A 154 -3.50 -15.78 23.71
CA ARG A 154 -2.80 -14.76 24.51
C ARG A 154 -1.28 -14.94 24.47
N ASN A 155 -0.79 -16.17 24.30
CA ASN A 155 0.64 -16.45 24.19
C ASN A 155 1.19 -15.98 22.85
N ASP A 156 0.46 -16.22 21.73
CA ASP A 156 0.86 -15.72 20.41
C ASP A 156 0.90 -14.19 20.38
N GLU A 157 -0.09 -13.53 21.03
CA GLU A 157 -0.12 -12.07 21.14
C GLU A 157 1.08 -11.55 21.96
N ARG A 158 1.41 -12.22 23.07
CA ARG A 158 2.56 -11.83 23.90
C ARG A 158 3.88 -12.00 23.14
N GLU A 159 4.04 -13.08 22.40
CA GLU A 159 5.22 -13.33 21.57
C GLU A 159 5.30 -12.30 20.43
N ALA A 160 4.20 -12.01 19.74
CA ALA A 160 4.15 -10.97 18.70
C ALA A 160 4.45 -9.58 19.26
N ASP A 161 3.98 -9.25 20.47
CA ASP A 161 4.31 -7.99 21.16
C ASP A 161 5.79 -7.88 21.48
N GLN A 162 6.42 -8.95 21.99
CA GLN A 162 7.85 -8.96 22.32
C GLN A 162 8.72 -8.82 21.07
N LEU A 163 8.39 -9.56 20.01
CA LEU A 163 9.07 -9.45 18.72
C LEU A 163 8.88 -8.06 18.12
N GLY A 164 7.66 -7.55 18.09
CA GLY A 164 7.33 -6.22 17.59
C GLY A 164 8.06 -5.12 18.34
N PHE A 165 8.13 -5.21 19.66
CA PHE A 165 8.92 -4.33 20.50
C PHE A 165 10.40 -4.34 20.11
N SER A 166 10.99 -5.53 19.92
CA SER A 166 12.38 -5.69 19.51
C SER A 166 12.64 -5.07 18.12
N TYR A 167 11.73 -5.30 17.16
CA TYR A 167 11.85 -4.76 15.80
C TYR A 167 11.78 -3.23 15.80
N MET A 168 10.85 -2.64 16.55
CA MET A 168 10.76 -1.18 16.69
C MET A 168 12.04 -0.58 17.25
N ARG A 169 12.61 -1.17 18.31
CA ARG A 169 13.88 -0.70 18.88
C ARG A 169 15.03 -0.80 17.88
N SER A 170 15.13 -1.93 17.19
CA SER A 170 16.15 -2.13 16.16
C SER A 170 16.03 -1.13 15.01
N ALA A 171 14.81 -0.71 14.70
CA ALA A 171 14.54 0.33 13.72
C ALA A 171 14.73 1.76 14.26
N GLY A 172 15.03 1.95 15.54
CA GLY A 172 15.17 3.28 16.15
C GLY A 172 13.85 4.04 16.29
N LEU A 173 12.73 3.31 16.38
CA LEU A 173 11.39 3.86 16.59
C LEU A 173 10.92 3.58 18.02
N ASP A 174 10.22 4.56 18.62
CA ASP A 174 9.74 4.49 19.99
C ASP A 174 8.73 3.34 20.21
N PRO A 175 9.07 2.26 20.96
CA PRO A 175 8.16 1.15 21.19
C PRO A 175 6.98 1.51 22.12
N GLY A 176 7.09 2.59 22.92
CA GLY A 176 5.98 3.10 23.73
C GLY A 176 4.75 3.48 22.88
N SER A 177 4.95 3.70 21.58
CA SER A 177 3.88 3.93 20.62
C SER A 177 2.96 2.71 20.42
N MET A 178 3.39 1.48 20.79
CA MET A 178 2.52 0.29 20.83
C MET A 178 1.39 0.49 21.85
N VAL A 179 1.68 1.02 23.03
CA VAL A 179 0.65 1.34 24.05
C VAL A 179 -0.28 2.45 23.52
N SER A 180 0.28 3.46 22.85
CA SER A 180 -0.50 4.56 22.27
C SER A 180 -1.52 4.06 21.26
N VAL A 181 -1.10 3.25 20.29
CA VAL A 181 -2.01 2.74 19.24
C VAL A 181 -3.03 1.75 19.80
N LEU A 182 -2.65 0.85 20.70
CA LEU A 182 -3.59 -0.05 21.38
C LEU A 182 -4.67 0.71 22.13
N SER A 183 -4.27 1.79 22.85
CA SER A 183 -5.22 2.67 23.54
C SER A 183 -6.17 3.39 22.58
N LYS A 184 -5.72 3.76 21.37
CA LYS A 184 -6.57 4.34 20.33
C LYS A 184 -7.57 3.31 19.79
N ILE A 185 -7.12 2.10 19.51
CA ILE A 185 -7.97 0.99 19.04
C ILE A 185 -9.04 0.64 20.08
N GLU A 186 -8.67 0.58 21.39
CA GLU A 186 -9.64 0.34 22.45
C GLU A 186 -10.65 1.49 22.58
N ARG A 187 -10.23 2.75 22.50
CA ARG A 187 -11.14 3.90 22.54
C ARG A 187 -12.14 3.88 21.38
N GLY A 188 -11.73 3.45 20.19
CA GLY A 188 -12.63 3.25 19.06
C GLY A 188 -13.79 2.29 19.37
N ARG A 189 -13.59 1.36 20.31
CA ARG A 189 -14.65 0.47 20.85
C ARG A 189 -15.71 1.21 21.67
N TRP A 190 -15.35 2.31 22.35
CA TRP A 190 -16.23 3.04 23.30
C TRP A 190 -16.94 4.24 22.68
N MET A 191 -16.46 4.75 21.55
CA MET A 191 -16.97 6.01 20.96
C MET A 191 -18.17 5.82 20.02
N GLY A 192 -19.04 4.85 20.25
CA GLY A 192 -20.43 4.90 19.76
C GLY A 192 -20.70 4.29 18.39
N THR A 193 -19.85 3.43 17.88
CA THR A 193 -20.27 2.43 16.90
C THR A 193 -20.54 1.13 17.64
N ASP A 194 -21.73 0.53 17.49
CA ASP A 194 -22.10 -0.77 18.07
C ASP A 194 -21.21 -1.94 17.55
N LYS A 195 -20.11 -1.64 16.91
CA LYS A 195 -19.19 -2.61 16.28
C LYS A 195 -17.83 -2.56 16.94
N VAL A 196 -17.43 -3.68 17.51
CA VAL A 196 -16.03 -3.90 17.95
C VAL A 196 -15.10 -3.70 16.74
N PRO A 197 -14.01 -2.92 16.87
CA PRO A 197 -13.01 -2.83 15.80
C PRO A 197 -12.56 -4.20 15.31
N ALA A 198 -12.48 -4.40 14.00
CA ALA A 198 -12.16 -5.70 13.42
C ALA A 198 -10.81 -6.24 13.91
N TYR A 199 -9.84 -5.37 14.17
CA TYR A 199 -8.56 -5.73 14.78
C TYR A 199 -8.72 -6.47 16.12
N LEU A 200 -9.64 -6.03 16.98
CA LEU A 200 -9.88 -6.64 18.29
C LEU A 200 -10.54 -8.03 18.21
N LEU A 201 -11.13 -8.36 17.07
CA LEU A 201 -11.71 -9.68 16.86
C LEU A 201 -10.63 -10.74 16.63
N THR A 202 -9.51 -10.37 16.03
CA THR A 202 -8.38 -11.27 15.75
C THR A 202 -7.27 -11.15 16.78
N HIS A 203 -7.08 -9.95 17.35
CA HIS A 203 -6.04 -9.61 18.32
C HIS A 203 -6.67 -9.13 19.63
N PRO A 204 -6.96 -10.03 20.57
CA PRO A 204 -7.52 -9.61 21.85
C PRO A 204 -6.59 -8.64 22.57
N THR A 205 -7.08 -7.44 22.83
CA THR A 205 -6.37 -6.47 23.67
C THR A 205 -6.76 -6.68 25.13
N GLY A 206 -5.90 -6.23 26.03
CA GLY A 206 -6.17 -6.22 27.45
C GLY A 206 -5.15 -5.37 28.19
N PRO A 207 -5.51 -4.90 29.41
CA PRO A 207 -4.59 -4.13 30.24
C PRO A 207 -3.24 -4.84 30.48
N GLU A 208 -3.23 -6.17 30.46
CA GLU A 208 -2.02 -6.98 30.60
C GLU A 208 -1.02 -6.74 29.47
N ARG A 209 -1.46 -6.70 28.19
CA ARG A 209 -0.58 -6.42 27.04
C ARG A 209 0.06 -5.04 27.17
N MET A 210 -0.74 -4.02 27.43
CA MET A 210 -0.26 -2.64 27.60
C MET A 210 0.73 -2.52 28.78
N ALA A 211 0.45 -3.18 29.92
CA ALA A 211 1.33 -3.19 31.07
C ALA A 211 2.67 -3.90 30.78
N ASN A 212 2.65 -5.00 30.03
CA ASN A 212 3.86 -5.70 29.62
C ASN A 212 4.74 -4.85 28.72
N ILE A 213 4.15 -4.19 27.70
CA ILE A 213 4.87 -3.30 26.79
C ILE A 213 5.44 -2.09 27.56
N ASP A 214 4.68 -1.50 28.46
CA ASP A 214 5.13 -0.39 29.30
C ASP A 214 6.30 -0.81 30.22
N THR A 215 6.28 -2.02 30.76
CA THR A 215 7.38 -2.59 31.53
C THR A 215 8.65 -2.73 30.67
N LEU A 216 8.53 -3.36 29.49
CA LEU A 216 9.65 -3.50 28.54
C LEU A 216 10.22 -2.13 28.15
N THR A 217 9.38 -1.12 27.95
CA THR A 217 9.80 0.23 27.59
C THR A 217 10.61 0.88 28.72
N ARG A 218 10.22 0.68 29.98
CA ARG A 218 10.97 1.19 31.14
C ARG A 218 12.29 0.46 31.37
N GLU A 219 12.33 -0.84 31.12
CA GLU A 219 13.56 -1.64 31.25
C GLU A 219 14.58 -1.32 30.15
N HIS A 220 14.12 -0.76 29.04
CA HIS A 220 14.94 -0.45 27.87
C HIS A 220 14.76 1.00 27.41
N PRO A 221 15.17 2.02 28.21
CA PRO A 221 14.92 3.43 27.92
C PRO A 221 15.75 3.97 26.75
N ASP A 222 16.87 3.34 26.44
CA ASP A 222 17.77 3.82 25.39
C ASP A 222 17.25 3.45 24.00
N LEU A 223 17.12 4.46 23.16
CA LEU A 223 16.70 4.32 21.77
C LEU A 223 17.73 4.98 20.84
N ALA A 224 18.39 4.20 20.03
CA ALA A 224 19.31 4.72 19.01
C ALA A 224 18.53 5.40 17.89
N GLN A 225 18.78 6.68 17.65
CA GLN A 225 18.23 7.35 16.49
C GLN A 225 18.87 6.80 15.21
N ARG A 226 18.03 6.57 14.20
CA ARG A 226 18.45 6.12 12.88
C ARG A 226 17.98 7.12 11.82
N GLU A 227 18.88 7.51 10.94
CA GLU A 227 18.61 8.52 9.92
C GLU A 227 17.42 8.15 9.03
N GLU A 228 17.31 6.87 8.63
CA GLU A 228 16.20 6.40 7.81
C GLU A 228 14.85 6.48 8.56
N ALA A 229 14.82 6.16 9.86
CA ALA A 229 13.62 6.33 10.68
C ALA A 229 13.16 7.79 10.71
N LEU A 230 14.09 8.74 10.81
CA LEU A 230 13.78 10.17 10.79
C LEU A 230 13.21 10.60 9.42
N ARG A 231 13.83 10.16 8.32
CA ARG A 231 13.33 10.45 6.96
C ARG A 231 11.92 9.94 6.74
N LEU A 232 11.66 8.70 7.11
CA LEU A 232 10.33 8.10 7.02
C LEU A 232 9.32 8.84 7.90
N ALA A 233 9.72 9.26 9.12
CA ALA A 233 8.86 10.01 10.03
C ALA A 233 8.51 11.41 9.50
N GLU A 234 9.44 12.10 8.83
CA GLU A 234 9.19 13.41 8.19
C GLU A 234 8.19 13.29 7.03
N GLU A 235 8.19 12.20 6.30
CA GLU A 235 7.29 11.98 5.16
C GLU A 235 5.88 11.49 5.60
N TYR A 236 5.79 10.84 6.79
CA TYR A 236 4.57 10.23 7.31
C TYR A 236 3.34 11.16 7.32
N PRO A 237 3.43 12.43 7.77
CA PRO A 237 2.28 13.33 7.78
C PRO A 237 1.66 13.55 6.38
N PHE A 238 2.47 13.58 5.33
CA PHE A 238 2.00 13.70 3.94
C PHE A 238 1.41 12.40 3.42
N PHE A 239 1.99 11.25 3.78
CA PHE A 239 1.42 9.94 3.51
C PHE A 239 0.03 9.82 4.13
N ARG A 240 -0.11 10.10 5.42
CA ARG A 240 -1.38 10.09 6.14
C ARG A 240 -2.39 11.08 5.53
N ALA A 241 -1.96 12.29 5.21
CA ALA A 241 -2.80 13.29 4.57
C ALA A 241 -3.31 12.82 3.19
N SER A 242 -2.47 12.13 2.40
CA SER A 242 -2.89 11.54 1.12
C SER A 242 -3.94 10.46 1.32
N VAL A 243 -3.76 9.54 2.28
CA VAL A 243 -4.74 8.51 2.59
C VAL A 243 -6.08 9.14 3.00
N LEU A 244 -6.04 10.14 3.89
CA LEU A 244 -7.23 10.83 4.38
C LEU A 244 -7.95 11.57 3.24
N ALA A 245 -7.21 12.29 2.39
CA ALA A 245 -7.77 13.08 1.29
C ALA A 245 -8.36 12.22 0.17
N LEU A 246 -7.70 11.10 -0.18
CA LEU A 246 -7.98 10.33 -1.40
C LEU A 246 -8.91 9.14 -1.15
N HIS A 247 -8.95 8.60 0.08
CA HIS A 247 -9.60 7.32 0.36
C HIS A 247 -10.64 7.36 1.48
N MET A 248 -10.79 8.49 2.19
CA MET A 248 -11.81 8.68 3.21
C MET A 248 -12.92 9.60 2.73
N ASP A 249 -13.98 9.81 3.55
CA ASP A 249 -15.03 10.77 3.20
C ASP A 249 -14.45 12.18 3.07
N SER A 250 -14.73 12.80 1.92
CA SER A 250 -14.15 14.10 1.57
C SER A 250 -14.56 15.22 2.53
N SER A 251 -15.78 15.17 3.10
CA SER A 251 -16.27 16.20 4.03
C SER A 251 -15.60 16.07 5.39
N ASP A 252 -15.41 14.82 5.85
CA ASP A 252 -14.73 14.52 7.10
C ASP A 252 -13.23 14.85 7.01
N ALA A 253 -12.60 14.50 5.89
CA ALA A 253 -11.22 14.86 5.60
C ALA A 253 -11.01 16.38 5.59
N MET A 254 -11.89 17.13 4.93
CA MET A 254 -11.82 18.60 4.92
C MET A 254 -11.99 19.19 6.31
N ARG A 255 -12.91 18.65 7.14
CA ARG A 255 -13.07 19.11 8.53
C ARG A 255 -11.81 18.86 9.35
N SER A 256 -11.21 17.69 9.19
CA SER A 256 -9.96 17.32 9.86
C SER A 256 -8.82 18.27 9.50
N PHE A 257 -8.56 18.50 8.21
CA PHE A 257 -7.50 19.41 7.77
C PHE A 257 -7.74 20.87 8.20
N ARG A 258 -8.98 21.37 8.14
CA ARG A 258 -9.31 22.72 8.64
C ARG A 258 -9.10 22.84 10.15
N ALA A 259 -9.42 21.80 10.92
CA ALA A 259 -9.17 21.76 12.35
C ALA A 259 -7.66 21.74 12.66
N GLU A 260 -6.89 21.01 11.87
CA GLU A 260 -5.42 20.96 11.97
C GLU A 260 -4.81 22.35 11.67
N ILE A 261 -5.19 22.98 10.58
CA ILE A 261 -4.72 24.34 10.22
C ILE A 261 -5.14 25.36 11.27
N LYS A 262 -6.34 25.23 11.87
CA LYS A 262 -6.77 26.12 12.96
C LYS A 262 -5.87 26.01 14.19
N LYS A 263 -5.38 24.80 14.50
CA LYS A 263 -4.44 24.56 15.62
C LYS A 263 -3.02 24.98 15.27
N ASN A 264 -2.59 24.71 14.04
CA ASN A 264 -1.28 25.04 13.50
C ASN A 264 -1.43 25.71 12.13
N PRO A 265 -1.44 27.06 12.05
CA PRO A 265 -1.58 27.79 10.78
C PRO A 265 -0.47 27.52 9.75
N GLU A 266 0.63 26.90 10.16
CA GLU A 266 1.75 26.52 9.30
C GLU A 266 1.74 25.03 8.93
N SER A 267 0.63 24.30 9.19
CA SER A 267 0.53 22.88 8.87
C SER A 267 0.61 22.62 7.37
N ALA A 268 1.80 22.28 6.88
CA ALA A 268 1.99 21.87 5.49
C ALA A 268 1.14 20.63 5.12
N PRO A 269 1.02 19.55 5.96
CA PRO A 269 0.16 18.42 5.66
C PRO A 269 -1.33 18.80 5.56
N GLY A 270 -1.79 19.73 6.42
CA GLY A 270 -3.18 20.23 6.37
C GLY A 270 -3.50 20.93 5.04
N TYR A 271 -2.63 21.85 4.60
CA TYR A 271 -2.78 22.50 3.29
C TYR A 271 -2.62 21.52 2.14
N TYR A 272 -1.68 20.60 2.21
CA TYR A 272 -1.47 19.56 1.20
C TYR A 272 -2.74 18.70 1.02
N GLY A 273 -3.32 18.22 2.12
CA GLY A 273 -4.55 17.43 2.08
C GLY A 273 -5.74 18.17 1.48
N LEU A 274 -5.94 19.48 1.84
CA LEU A 274 -6.95 20.31 1.20
C LEU A 274 -6.69 20.49 -0.31
N GLY A 275 -5.43 20.66 -0.70
CA GLY A 275 -5.04 20.74 -2.10
C GLY A 275 -5.40 19.50 -2.89
N LEU A 276 -5.14 18.30 -2.34
CA LEU A 276 -5.51 17.03 -2.97
C LEU A 276 -7.04 16.87 -3.12
N ILE A 277 -7.82 17.27 -2.11
CA ILE A 277 -9.29 17.23 -2.20
C ILE A 277 -9.81 18.19 -3.26
N MET A 278 -9.27 19.42 -3.35
CA MET A 278 -9.68 20.38 -4.38
C MET A 278 -9.28 19.89 -5.78
N LYS A 279 -8.13 19.26 -5.92
CA LYS A 279 -7.73 18.58 -7.17
C LYS A 279 -8.74 17.52 -7.60
N GLN A 280 -9.17 16.64 -6.68
CA GLN A 280 -10.21 15.63 -6.98
C GLN A 280 -11.55 16.24 -7.41
N ARG A 281 -11.87 17.43 -6.90
CA ARG A 281 -13.07 18.19 -7.26
C ARG A 281 -12.92 19.00 -8.55
N ALA A 282 -11.77 18.89 -9.22
CA ALA A 282 -11.40 19.65 -10.39
C ALA A 282 -11.36 21.20 -10.15
N ASP A 283 -11.27 21.62 -8.88
CA ASP A 283 -11.05 23.04 -8.53
C ASP A 283 -9.54 23.32 -8.48
N PHE A 284 -8.94 23.36 -9.67
CA PHE A 284 -7.49 23.46 -9.82
C PHE A 284 -6.91 24.78 -9.32
N ALA A 285 -7.69 25.86 -9.36
CA ALA A 285 -7.25 27.17 -8.86
C ALA A 285 -7.06 27.13 -7.34
N VAL A 286 -8.05 26.64 -6.61
CA VAL A 286 -7.99 26.50 -5.15
C VAL A 286 -6.99 25.41 -4.74
N ALA A 287 -6.89 24.31 -5.51
CA ALA A 287 -5.88 23.29 -5.28
C ALA A 287 -4.46 23.86 -5.35
N SER A 288 -4.17 24.66 -6.39
CA SER A 288 -2.87 25.33 -6.56
C SER A 288 -2.55 26.28 -5.40
N GLU A 289 -3.55 27.06 -4.91
CA GLU A 289 -3.37 27.92 -3.75
C GLU A 289 -2.97 27.13 -2.50
N TYR A 290 -3.72 26.07 -2.18
CA TYR A 290 -3.41 25.24 -1.01
C TYR A 290 -2.05 24.54 -1.13
N LEU A 291 -1.71 23.97 -2.28
CA LEU A 291 -0.43 23.31 -2.50
C LEU A 291 0.74 24.30 -2.48
N SER A 292 0.55 25.53 -2.95
CA SER A 292 1.54 26.60 -2.83
C SER A 292 1.77 27.01 -1.37
N ARG A 293 0.72 27.01 -0.54
CA ARG A 293 0.87 27.21 0.91
C ARG A 293 1.60 26.06 1.56
N ALA A 294 1.27 24.81 1.20
CA ALA A 294 2.00 23.63 1.68
C ALA A 294 3.49 23.69 1.31
N MET A 295 3.81 24.09 0.08
CA MET A 295 5.20 24.27 -0.40
C MET A 295 5.97 25.32 0.40
N ARG A 296 5.30 26.40 0.81
CA ARG A 296 5.93 27.45 1.65
C ARG A 296 6.40 26.90 2.99
N TYR A 297 5.61 26.02 3.61
CA TYR A 297 5.89 25.47 4.93
C TYR A 297 6.71 24.16 4.90
N ALA A 298 6.71 23.47 3.76
CA ALA A 298 7.50 22.24 3.55
C ALA A 298 8.19 22.25 2.18
N PRO A 299 9.16 23.17 1.93
CA PRO A 299 9.78 23.37 0.61
C PRO A 299 10.61 22.16 0.13
N HIS A 300 10.95 21.24 1.03
CA HIS A 300 11.73 20.05 0.71
C HIS A 300 10.91 18.78 0.60
N SER A 301 9.59 18.87 0.79
CA SER A 301 8.70 17.70 0.70
C SER A 301 8.51 17.26 -0.75
N ALA A 302 8.92 16.04 -1.05
CA ALA A 302 8.69 15.43 -2.36
C ALA A 302 7.20 15.27 -2.66
N ALA A 303 6.38 14.92 -1.65
CA ALA A 303 4.94 14.79 -1.79
C ALA A 303 4.28 16.11 -2.23
N VAL A 304 4.63 17.22 -1.58
CA VAL A 304 4.11 18.56 -1.94
C VAL A 304 4.60 18.97 -3.32
N SER A 305 5.89 18.72 -3.64
CA SER A 305 6.47 19.03 -4.95
C SER A 305 5.75 18.29 -6.08
N ARG A 306 5.48 17.00 -5.90
CA ARG A 306 4.70 16.19 -6.88
C ARG A 306 3.29 16.74 -7.04
N GLY A 307 2.58 16.99 -5.92
CA GLY A 307 1.22 17.52 -5.97
C GLY A 307 1.13 18.86 -6.69
N LEU A 308 2.08 19.78 -6.44
CA LEU A 308 2.13 21.09 -7.11
C LEU A 308 2.52 20.94 -8.60
N ALA A 309 3.44 20.03 -8.93
CA ALA A 309 3.83 19.76 -10.31
C ALA A 309 2.65 19.23 -11.14
N GLU A 310 1.78 18.38 -10.57
CA GLU A 310 0.54 17.96 -11.25
C GLU A 310 -0.41 19.14 -11.53
N MET A 311 -0.50 20.09 -10.60
CA MET A 311 -1.30 21.31 -10.82
C MET A 311 -0.72 22.19 -11.93
N TYR A 312 0.59 22.36 -11.94
CA TYR A 312 1.28 23.07 -13.02
C TYR A 312 1.08 22.40 -14.38
N GLN A 313 1.21 21.08 -14.43
CA GLN A 313 0.93 20.30 -15.65
C GLN A 313 -0.51 20.51 -16.12
N SER A 314 -1.49 20.40 -15.22
CA SER A 314 -2.92 20.55 -15.53
C SER A 314 -3.30 21.97 -15.98
N SER A 315 -2.57 23.00 -15.53
CA SER A 315 -2.77 24.39 -15.91
C SER A 315 -1.94 24.82 -17.14
N GLY A 316 -1.18 23.91 -17.73
CA GLY A 316 -0.31 24.21 -18.88
C GLY A 316 1.07 24.78 -18.52
N ASN A 317 1.37 25.00 -17.24
CA ASN A 317 2.66 25.47 -16.75
C ASN A 317 3.69 24.31 -16.69
N THR A 318 3.84 23.61 -17.79
CA THR A 318 4.59 22.32 -17.85
C THR A 318 6.07 22.49 -17.52
N GLU A 319 6.70 23.62 -17.81
CA GLU A 319 8.10 23.89 -17.49
C GLU A 319 8.34 23.95 -15.97
N ASP A 320 7.45 24.63 -15.23
CA ASP A 320 7.52 24.72 -13.77
C ASP A 320 7.30 23.34 -13.14
N ALA A 321 6.40 22.53 -13.70
CA ALA A 321 6.20 21.15 -13.28
C ALA A 321 7.49 20.32 -13.45
N ILE A 322 8.12 20.38 -14.61
CA ILE A 322 9.38 19.67 -14.91
C ILE A 322 10.48 20.12 -13.94
N ALA A 323 10.61 21.43 -13.70
CA ALA A 323 11.63 21.96 -12.79
C ALA A 323 11.46 21.42 -11.35
N LEU A 324 10.22 21.34 -10.84
CA LEU A 324 9.93 20.76 -9.53
C LEU A 324 10.25 19.27 -9.48
N LEU A 325 9.83 18.50 -10.50
CA LEU A 325 10.03 17.06 -10.56
C LEU A 325 11.50 16.69 -10.67
N ASN A 326 12.29 17.45 -11.42
CA ASN A 326 13.74 17.22 -11.50
C ASN A 326 14.39 17.40 -10.11
N LYS A 327 13.99 18.36 -9.30
CA LYS A 327 14.50 18.52 -7.92
C LYS A 327 14.14 17.31 -7.03
N VAL A 328 12.96 16.72 -7.22
CA VAL A 328 12.59 15.48 -6.53
C VAL A 328 13.50 14.34 -6.98
N LEU A 329 13.70 14.19 -8.29
CA LEU A 329 14.48 13.11 -8.90
C LEU A 329 16.01 13.27 -8.70
N GLU A 330 16.51 14.46 -8.36
CA GLU A 330 17.89 14.66 -7.89
C GLU A 330 18.14 13.97 -6.55
N LYS A 331 17.11 13.93 -5.67
CA LYS A 331 17.20 13.29 -4.34
C LYS A 331 16.89 11.80 -4.40
N ASP A 332 15.85 11.44 -5.14
CA ASP A 332 15.43 10.06 -5.38
C ASP A 332 15.15 9.83 -6.87
N ARG A 333 16.13 9.24 -7.55
CA ARG A 333 16.06 8.99 -8.99
C ARG A 333 14.95 8.00 -9.36
N ASP A 334 14.53 7.17 -8.42
CA ASP A 334 13.54 6.10 -8.63
C ASP A 334 12.17 6.42 -8.06
N ASP A 335 11.92 7.70 -7.68
CA ASP A 335 10.59 8.16 -7.30
C ASP A 335 9.59 7.94 -8.44
N LYS A 336 8.82 6.85 -8.34
CA LYS A 336 7.89 6.39 -9.38
C LYS A 336 6.81 7.41 -9.68
N ALA A 337 6.30 8.08 -8.64
CA ALA A 337 5.25 9.07 -8.79
C ALA A 337 5.79 10.31 -9.53
N ALA A 338 6.99 10.80 -9.18
CA ALA A 338 7.63 11.89 -9.89
C ALA A 338 7.94 11.53 -11.35
N LEU A 339 8.47 10.33 -11.60
CA LEU A 339 8.74 9.83 -12.95
C LEU A 339 7.45 9.76 -13.79
N PHE A 340 6.35 9.27 -13.22
CA PHE A 340 5.08 9.18 -13.92
C PHE A 340 4.55 10.55 -14.34
N ILE A 341 4.56 11.53 -13.42
CA ILE A 341 4.13 12.90 -13.71
C ILE A 341 5.07 13.54 -14.75
N LEU A 342 6.39 13.36 -14.62
CA LEU A 342 7.37 13.91 -15.55
C LEU A 342 7.16 13.36 -16.98
N ALA A 343 6.91 12.05 -17.12
CA ALA A 343 6.58 11.47 -18.42
C ALA A 343 5.30 12.08 -19.02
N GLY A 344 4.29 12.32 -18.19
CA GLY A 344 3.08 13.05 -18.60
C GLY A 344 3.35 14.49 -19.04
N CYS A 345 4.26 15.19 -18.36
CA CYS A 345 4.70 16.53 -18.78
C CYS A 345 5.36 16.50 -20.18
N TYR A 346 6.21 15.52 -20.45
CA TYR A 346 6.81 15.38 -21.77
C TYR A 346 5.79 14.98 -22.86
N GLN A 347 4.77 14.17 -22.52
CA GLN A 347 3.65 13.91 -23.44
C GLN A 347 2.89 15.20 -23.78
N SER A 348 2.60 16.05 -22.80
CA SER A 348 1.92 17.34 -22.99
C SER A 348 2.73 18.30 -23.87
N LYS A 349 4.04 18.17 -23.89
CA LYS A 349 4.97 18.91 -24.77
C LYS A 349 5.20 18.26 -26.12
N GLU A 350 4.52 17.15 -26.42
CA GLU A 350 4.74 16.32 -27.63
C GLU A 350 6.17 15.71 -27.73
N GLU A 351 6.93 15.73 -26.64
CA GLU A 351 8.28 15.13 -26.53
C GLU A 351 8.18 13.63 -26.24
N HIS A 352 7.49 12.90 -27.14
CA HIS A 352 7.10 11.50 -26.94
C HIS A 352 8.27 10.54 -26.74
N GLU A 353 9.46 10.79 -27.33
CA GLU A 353 10.65 9.96 -27.09
C GLU A 353 11.10 10.00 -25.63
N LYS A 354 11.09 11.19 -25.00
CA LYS A 354 11.42 11.33 -23.59
C LYS A 354 10.38 10.66 -22.69
N ALA A 355 9.10 10.83 -23.03
CA ALA A 355 8.01 10.16 -22.30
C ALA A 355 8.15 8.64 -22.37
N VAL A 356 8.40 8.07 -23.54
CA VAL A 356 8.66 6.62 -23.73
C VAL A 356 9.81 6.15 -22.86
N SER A 357 10.94 6.86 -22.89
CA SER A 357 12.11 6.47 -22.10
C SER A 357 11.79 6.35 -20.61
N ILE A 358 11.01 7.28 -20.07
CA ILE A 358 10.64 7.28 -18.65
C ILE A 358 9.60 6.19 -18.35
N TYR A 359 8.57 6.03 -19.18
CA TYR A 359 7.56 4.99 -18.97
C TYR A 359 8.14 3.58 -19.12
N GLU A 360 9.08 3.36 -20.04
CA GLU A 360 9.81 2.08 -20.15
C GLU A 360 10.60 1.78 -18.86
N ARG A 361 11.23 2.80 -18.28
CA ARG A 361 11.91 2.65 -16.98
C ARG A 361 10.93 2.29 -15.88
N LEU A 362 9.73 2.89 -15.84
CA LEU A 362 8.70 2.58 -14.85
C LEU A 362 8.23 1.11 -14.93
N LYS A 363 8.31 0.46 -16.08
CA LYS A 363 8.00 -0.97 -16.22
C LYS A 363 8.96 -1.89 -15.46
N ALA A 364 10.16 -1.42 -15.13
CA ALA A 364 11.12 -2.17 -14.32
C ALA A 364 10.74 -2.25 -12.82
N PHE A 365 9.72 -1.49 -12.38
CA PHE A 365 9.31 -1.40 -10.98
C PHE A 365 7.91 -2.02 -10.74
N PRO A 366 7.78 -3.36 -10.68
CA PRO A 366 6.50 -3.99 -10.39
C PRO A 366 6.01 -3.69 -8.96
N PRO A 367 4.69 -3.64 -8.73
CA PRO A 367 3.63 -3.75 -9.74
C PRO A 367 3.53 -2.50 -10.61
N VAL A 368 3.50 -2.70 -11.94
CA VAL A 368 3.39 -1.59 -12.90
C VAL A 368 1.94 -1.13 -12.99
N ARG A 369 1.69 0.17 -12.90
CA ARG A 369 0.35 0.78 -13.08
C ARG A 369 -0.18 0.52 -14.50
N ASP A 370 -1.50 0.37 -14.60
CA ASP A 370 -2.17 0.20 -15.89
C ASP A 370 -1.91 1.39 -16.82
N ASP A 371 -1.96 2.60 -16.27
CA ASP A 371 -1.77 3.86 -17.01
C ASP A 371 -0.39 3.97 -17.66
N VAL A 372 0.64 3.33 -17.13
CA VAL A 372 1.98 3.28 -17.76
C VAL A 372 1.87 2.59 -19.13
N PHE A 373 1.16 1.48 -19.21
CA PHE A 373 0.97 0.77 -20.48
C PHE A 373 0.11 1.56 -21.45
N HIS A 374 -0.95 2.21 -20.96
CA HIS A 374 -1.79 3.08 -21.79
C HIS A 374 -0.97 4.23 -22.39
N ASN A 375 -0.23 4.96 -21.55
CA ASN A 375 0.52 6.14 -21.97
C ASN A 375 1.71 5.78 -22.86
N LEU A 376 2.33 4.60 -22.67
CA LEU A 376 3.28 4.05 -23.63
C LEU A 376 2.63 3.79 -24.97
N GLY A 377 1.43 3.17 -24.98
CA GLY A 377 0.69 2.94 -26.20
C GLY A 377 0.42 4.23 -26.96
N VAL A 378 -0.02 5.27 -26.26
CA VAL A 378 -0.26 6.62 -26.85
C VAL A 378 1.05 7.21 -27.41
N SER A 379 2.12 7.23 -26.60
CA SER A 379 3.40 7.84 -26.99
C SER A 379 4.05 7.12 -28.19
N TYR A 380 4.03 5.78 -28.18
CA TYR A 380 4.51 5.00 -29.33
C TYR A 380 3.67 5.22 -30.57
N GLY A 381 2.33 5.35 -30.42
CA GLY A 381 1.44 5.68 -31.54
C GLY A 381 1.76 7.04 -32.16
N LYS A 382 2.07 8.05 -31.34
CA LYS A 382 2.48 9.38 -31.81
C LYS A 382 3.85 9.39 -32.51
N LEU A 383 4.71 8.41 -32.21
CA LEU A 383 6.00 8.19 -32.85
C LEU A 383 5.91 7.26 -34.09
N ASP A 384 4.72 6.91 -34.52
CA ASP A 384 4.44 5.94 -35.61
C ASP A 384 5.03 4.54 -35.38
N ARG A 385 5.33 4.20 -34.10
CA ARG A 385 5.80 2.87 -33.70
C ARG A 385 4.60 1.99 -33.34
N LEU A 386 3.76 1.71 -34.33
CA LEU A 386 2.44 1.11 -34.15
C LEU A 386 2.47 -0.29 -33.52
N SER A 387 3.46 -1.11 -33.85
CA SER A 387 3.65 -2.42 -33.21
C SER A 387 3.82 -2.29 -31.68
N HIS A 388 4.70 -1.40 -31.22
CA HIS A 388 4.93 -1.13 -29.80
C HIS A 388 3.69 -0.51 -29.14
N ALA A 389 2.97 0.36 -29.85
CA ALA A 389 1.72 0.95 -29.36
C ALA A 389 0.68 -0.12 -29.06
N HIS A 390 0.40 -0.99 -30.02
CA HIS A 390 -0.55 -2.09 -29.85
C HIS A 390 -0.09 -3.10 -28.77
N PHE A 391 1.21 -3.40 -28.69
CA PHE A 391 1.74 -4.28 -27.65
C PHE A 391 1.45 -3.74 -26.24
N ASN A 392 1.67 -2.46 -26.00
CA ASN A 392 1.40 -1.85 -24.70
C ASN A 392 -0.11 -1.72 -24.42
N PHE A 393 -0.95 -1.36 -25.40
CA PHE A 393 -2.39 -1.42 -25.22
C PHE A 393 -2.90 -2.84 -24.91
N GLY A 394 -2.28 -3.88 -25.47
CA GLY A 394 -2.56 -5.26 -25.11
C GLY A 394 -2.38 -5.53 -23.62
N PHE A 395 -1.28 -5.06 -23.01
CA PHE A 395 -1.05 -5.16 -21.56
C PHE A 395 -2.03 -4.34 -20.75
N PHE A 396 -2.35 -3.11 -21.18
CA PHE A 396 -3.34 -2.27 -20.51
C PHE A 396 -4.69 -3.00 -20.41
N PHE A 397 -5.23 -3.51 -21.50
CA PHE A 397 -6.50 -4.22 -21.51
C PHE A 397 -6.44 -5.56 -20.75
N LYS A 398 -5.31 -6.27 -20.82
CA LYS A 398 -5.08 -7.49 -20.03
C LYS A 398 -5.18 -7.23 -18.52
N LYS A 399 -4.59 -6.13 -18.06
CA LYS A 399 -4.66 -5.71 -16.64
C LYS A 399 -6.06 -5.25 -16.24
N LYS A 400 -6.80 -4.61 -17.14
CA LYS A 400 -8.22 -4.24 -16.94
C LYS A 400 -9.17 -5.45 -17.00
N GLY A 401 -8.67 -6.66 -17.30
CA GLY A 401 -9.49 -7.87 -17.41
C GLY A 401 -10.24 -7.99 -18.75
N ASP A 402 -10.10 -7.03 -19.66
CA ASP A 402 -10.70 -7.14 -21.01
C ASP A 402 -9.80 -7.98 -21.93
N MET A 403 -9.93 -9.29 -21.77
CA MET A 403 -9.13 -10.26 -22.52
C MET A 403 -9.43 -10.24 -24.03
N ARG A 404 -10.62 -9.78 -24.45
CA ARG A 404 -10.98 -9.65 -25.86
C ARG A 404 -10.18 -8.53 -26.52
N MET A 405 -10.17 -7.34 -25.90
CA MET A 405 -9.39 -6.20 -26.38
C MET A 405 -7.89 -6.44 -26.24
N ALA A 406 -7.45 -7.10 -25.16
CA ALA A 406 -6.05 -7.48 -25.01
C ALA A 406 -5.57 -8.35 -26.18
N ARG A 407 -6.33 -9.40 -26.53
CA ARG A 407 -6.00 -10.28 -27.65
C ARG A 407 -5.97 -9.51 -28.99
N PHE A 408 -6.99 -8.70 -29.24
CA PHE A 408 -7.05 -7.86 -30.45
C PHE A 408 -5.77 -7.03 -30.61
N HIS A 409 -5.35 -6.35 -29.55
CA HIS A 409 -4.15 -5.51 -29.60
C HIS A 409 -2.87 -6.33 -29.75
N PHE A 410 -2.71 -7.47 -29.10
CA PHE A 410 -1.54 -8.34 -29.27
C PHE A 410 -1.48 -8.93 -30.68
N GLU A 411 -2.62 -9.35 -31.28
CA GLU A 411 -2.65 -9.84 -32.63
C GLU A 411 -2.30 -8.73 -33.64
N LYS A 412 -2.78 -7.51 -33.42
CA LYS A 412 -2.42 -6.37 -34.24
C LYS A 412 -0.94 -6.00 -34.13
N ALA A 413 -0.37 -6.05 -32.93
CA ALA A 413 1.07 -5.88 -32.72
C ALA A 413 1.86 -6.94 -33.50
N ARG A 414 1.40 -8.21 -33.51
CA ARG A 414 2.04 -9.31 -34.24
C ARG A 414 2.05 -9.08 -35.75
N GLU A 415 0.90 -8.64 -36.33
CA GLU A 415 0.81 -8.31 -37.75
C GLU A 415 1.80 -7.22 -38.14
N LEU A 416 1.98 -6.20 -37.27
CA LEU A 416 2.84 -5.05 -37.51
C LEU A 416 4.33 -5.32 -37.21
N SER A 417 4.66 -6.47 -36.63
CA SER A 417 6.04 -6.86 -36.25
C SER A 417 6.68 -7.81 -37.28
N ALA A 418 6.18 -7.86 -38.53
CA ALA A 418 6.75 -8.72 -39.53
C ALA A 418 8.26 -8.42 -39.70
N GLY A 419 9.11 -9.41 -39.33
CA GLY A 419 10.57 -9.27 -39.39
C GLY A 419 11.25 -8.90 -38.06
N ASP A 420 10.52 -8.47 -37.02
CA ASP A 420 11.04 -8.24 -35.67
C ASP A 420 10.84 -9.50 -34.79
N LYS A 421 11.85 -10.38 -34.79
CA LYS A 421 11.79 -11.63 -34.04
C LYS A 421 11.66 -11.42 -32.53
N GLU A 422 12.33 -10.43 -31.97
CA GLU A 422 12.29 -10.13 -30.53
C GLU A 422 10.88 -9.70 -30.12
N MET A 423 10.26 -8.80 -30.87
CA MET A 423 8.89 -8.35 -30.60
C MET A 423 7.88 -9.51 -30.76
N LEU A 424 8.04 -10.36 -31.77
CA LEU A 424 7.18 -11.53 -31.98
C LEU A 424 7.26 -12.50 -30.80
N GLU A 425 8.44 -12.82 -30.27
CA GLU A 425 8.61 -13.66 -29.10
C GLU A 425 7.94 -13.05 -27.85
N ARG A 426 8.08 -11.74 -27.65
CA ARG A 426 7.43 -11.02 -26.54
C ARG A 426 5.92 -11.07 -26.63
N ILE A 427 5.37 -10.93 -27.84
CA ILE A 427 3.91 -10.99 -28.10
C ILE A 427 3.39 -12.41 -27.84
N GLU A 428 4.08 -13.45 -28.35
CA GLU A 428 3.68 -14.83 -28.11
C GLU A 428 3.66 -15.17 -26.63
N LYS A 429 4.67 -14.76 -25.89
CA LYS A 429 4.70 -14.91 -24.42
C LYS A 429 3.55 -14.17 -23.73
N ALA A 430 3.15 -13.00 -24.23
CA ALA A 430 2.04 -12.23 -23.67
C ALA A 430 0.67 -12.87 -23.95
N LEU A 431 0.51 -13.56 -25.08
CA LEU A 431 -0.68 -14.29 -25.50
C LEU A 431 -0.86 -15.65 -24.78
N GLN A 432 0.24 -16.24 -24.27
CA GLN A 432 0.14 -17.50 -23.53
C GLN A 432 -0.74 -17.31 -22.29
N PRO A 433 -1.68 -18.24 -22.02
CA PRO A 433 -2.39 -18.24 -20.76
C PRO A 433 -1.37 -18.43 -19.63
N LYS A 434 -1.53 -17.70 -18.50
CA LYS A 434 -0.73 -18.02 -17.31
C LYS A 434 -0.86 -19.54 -17.05
N PRO A 435 0.25 -20.26 -16.82
CA PRO A 435 0.14 -21.66 -16.43
C PRO A 435 -0.78 -21.68 -15.19
N ARG A 436 -1.86 -22.46 -15.27
CA ARG A 436 -2.65 -22.80 -14.09
C ARG A 436 -1.67 -23.52 -13.18
N GLY A 437 -1.32 -22.91 -12.07
CA GLY A 437 -0.55 -23.61 -11.05
C GLY A 437 -1.25 -24.95 -10.78
N ASN A 438 -0.52 -26.02 -10.96
CA ASN A 438 -0.96 -27.36 -10.58
C ASN A 438 -1.16 -27.44 -9.08
#